data_07f993f9379ef6e562ac03005b9c9aed
#
_entry.id   07f993f9379ef6e562ac03005b9c9aed
#
_cell.length_a   1.000
_cell.length_b   1.000
_cell.length_c   1.000
_cell.angle_alpha   90.00
_cell.angle_beta   90.00
_cell.angle_gamma   90.00
#
_symmetry.space_group_name_H-M   'P 1'
#
loop_
_entity.id
_entity.type
_entity.pdbx_description
1 polymer ?
#
loop_
_entity_poly.entity_id
_entity_poly.type
_entity_poly.pdbx_seq_one_letter_code
_entity_poly.pdbx_strand_id
1 'polypeptide(L)'
;MTIYVFRVWLHPNPPLGFEPDDKVRRDIEIDGSHTLAEFHEAIFEAFERWDSHAYEFITRDEDGIALRSYVHPQLYEAGPSWRPMDDEEIDRFIEQAVPDDASDDAKERFRELQSNPPPEGNAAETTIDEFDPDTLGALSYTFDIGDNWEHYIELQDTQEGSLDGDPVVVDEQGAAPSQYPDLDEQ
;
A
#
# COMPACT_ATOMS: atom_id res chain seq x y z
N MET A 1 12.46 -21.66 -6.06
CA MET A 1 12.19 -20.25 -5.79
C MET A 1 11.15 -19.81 -6.78
N THR A 2 10.32 -18.87 -6.41
CA THR A 2 9.24 -18.34 -7.27
C THR A 2 9.55 -16.89 -7.60
N ILE A 3 9.44 -16.52 -8.87
CA ILE A 3 9.46 -15.14 -9.34
C ILE A 3 8.00 -14.70 -9.45
N TYR A 4 7.68 -13.57 -8.89
CA TYR A 4 6.38 -12.92 -8.95
C TYR A 4 6.44 -11.73 -9.89
N VAL A 5 5.40 -11.53 -10.70
CA VAL A 5 5.23 -10.34 -11.54
C VAL A 5 4.07 -9.54 -10.97
N PHE A 6 4.39 -8.40 -10.38
CA PHE A 6 3.40 -7.49 -9.84
C PHE A 6 3.17 -6.30 -10.75
N ARG A 7 1.91 -5.97 -10.95
CA ARG A 7 1.49 -4.71 -11.55
C ARG A 7 1.15 -3.71 -10.45
N VAL A 8 1.88 -2.63 -10.40
CA VAL A 8 1.69 -1.54 -9.45
C VAL A 8 1.08 -0.35 -10.16
N TRP A 9 -0.16 -0.01 -9.79
CA TRP A 9 -0.89 1.14 -10.29
C TRP A 9 -0.83 2.30 -9.32
N LEU A 10 -0.52 3.51 -9.81
CA LEU A 10 -0.76 4.71 -9.02
C LEU A 10 -2.28 4.95 -8.92
N HIS A 11 -2.77 5.23 -7.71
CA HIS A 11 -4.18 5.56 -7.49
C HIS A 11 -4.58 6.80 -8.31
N PRO A 12 -5.77 6.82 -8.96
CA PRO A 12 -6.20 7.90 -9.83
C PRO A 12 -6.42 9.26 -9.13
N ASN A 13 -6.54 9.27 -7.80
CA ASN A 13 -6.66 10.50 -7.00
C ASN A 13 -5.44 10.62 -6.06
N PRO A 14 -4.27 10.95 -6.60
CA PRO A 14 -3.10 11.16 -5.78
C PRO A 14 -3.28 12.36 -4.85
N PRO A 15 -2.43 12.50 -3.83
CA PRO A 15 -2.51 13.58 -2.86
C PRO A 15 -2.55 14.96 -3.53
N LEU A 16 -3.12 15.92 -2.85
CA LEU A 16 -3.20 17.31 -3.29
C LEU A 16 -4.09 17.57 -4.52
N GLY A 17 -4.92 16.61 -4.91
CA GLY A 17 -5.84 16.78 -6.05
C GLY A 17 -5.15 16.80 -7.41
N PHE A 18 -3.91 16.34 -7.48
CA PHE A 18 -3.21 16.12 -8.74
C PHE A 18 -3.76 14.89 -9.44
N GLU A 19 -4.28 15.03 -10.64
CA GLU A 19 -4.67 13.92 -11.50
C GLU A 19 -3.63 13.77 -12.61
N PRO A 20 -2.93 12.63 -12.70
CA PRO A 20 -2.03 12.40 -13.82
C PRO A 20 -2.82 12.31 -15.13
N ASP A 21 -2.30 12.87 -16.22
CA ASP A 21 -2.92 12.87 -17.54
C ASP A 21 -3.24 11.47 -18.07
N ASP A 22 -2.47 10.47 -17.64
CA ASP A 22 -2.59 9.06 -18.02
C ASP A 22 -2.56 8.14 -16.80
N LYS A 23 -3.07 6.90 -16.99
CA LYS A 23 -2.86 5.83 -16.01
C LYS A 23 -1.38 5.52 -15.89
N VAL A 24 -0.85 5.60 -14.67
CA VAL A 24 0.56 5.33 -14.38
C VAL A 24 0.67 3.97 -13.74
N ARG A 25 1.47 3.08 -14.34
CA ARG A 25 1.74 1.74 -13.80
C ARG A 25 3.18 1.30 -14.05
N ARG A 26 3.61 0.34 -13.25
CA ARG A 26 4.89 -0.38 -13.41
C ARG A 26 4.63 -1.87 -13.18
N ASP A 27 5.15 -2.72 -14.07
CA ASP A 27 5.17 -4.16 -13.88
C ASP A 27 6.57 -4.54 -13.37
N ILE A 28 6.62 -5.15 -12.18
CA ILE A 28 7.87 -5.42 -11.46
C ILE A 28 7.99 -6.93 -11.25
N GLU A 29 9.12 -7.51 -11.71
CA GLU A 29 9.53 -8.87 -11.36
C GLU A 29 10.34 -8.86 -10.07
N ILE A 30 10.01 -9.76 -9.14
CA ILE A 30 10.65 -9.88 -7.83
C ILE A 30 10.69 -11.34 -7.38
N ASP A 31 11.82 -11.78 -6.79
CA ASP A 31 11.90 -13.09 -6.16
C ASP A 31 11.08 -13.16 -4.86
N GLY A 32 10.45 -14.29 -4.62
CA GLY A 32 9.70 -14.53 -3.40
C GLY A 32 10.51 -14.42 -2.10
N SER A 33 11.81 -14.54 -2.16
CA SER A 33 12.71 -14.35 -1.02
C SER A 33 12.99 -12.88 -0.66
N HIS A 34 12.65 -11.94 -1.53
CA HIS A 34 12.75 -10.51 -1.21
C HIS A 34 11.69 -10.13 -0.18
N THR A 35 12.07 -9.18 0.66
CA THR A 35 11.19 -8.60 1.67
C THR A 35 10.26 -7.54 1.08
N LEU A 36 9.22 -7.18 1.81
CA LEU A 36 8.37 -6.04 1.46
C LEU A 36 9.15 -4.71 1.47
N ALA A 37 10.22 -4.60 2.28
CA ALA A 37 11.10 -3.43 2.25
C ALA A 37 11.89 -3.35 0.94
N GLU A 38 12.39 -4.47 0.41
CA GLU A 38 13.06 -4.50 -0.90
C GLU A 38 12.04 -4.25 -2.04
N PHE A 39 10.81 -4.71 -1.88
CA PHE A 39 9.73 -4.38 -2.82
C PHE A 39 9.37 -2.88 -2.79
N HIS A 40 9.36 -2.26 -1.60
CA HIS A 40 9.24 -0.80 -1.47
C HIS A 40 10.33 -0.07 -2.26
N GLU A 41 11.59 -0.45 -2.10
CA GLU A 41 12.69 0.19 -2.83
C GLU A 41 12.51 0.09 -4.35
N ALA A 42 12.07 -1.08 -4.85
CA ALA A 42 11.77 -1.26 -6.26
C ALA A 42 10.62 -0.36 -6.75
N ILE A 43 9.54 -0.22 -5.98
CA ILE A 43 8.44 0.70 -6.30
C ILE A 43 8.90 2.14 -6.23
N PHE A 44 9.65 2.51 -5.20
CA PHE A 44 10.20 3.85 -4.98
C PHE A 44 11.02 4.32 -6.19
N GLU A 45 11.94 3.50 -6.67
CA GLU A 45 12.76 3.78 -7.85
C GLU A 45 11.90 3.79 -9.13
N ALA A 46 10.99 2.83 -9.30
CA ALA A 46 10.15 2.70 -10.48
C ALA A 46 9.22 3.91 -10.69
N PHE A 47 8.78 4.55 -9.60
CA PHE A 47 7.97 5.77 -9.64
C PHE A 47 8.81 7.05 -9.49
N GLU A 48 10.14 6.97 -9.68
CA GLU A 48 11.07 8.12 -9.70
C GLU A 48 11.00 8.97 -8.40
N ARG A 49 10.80 8.30 -7.25
CA ARG A 49 10.79 8.96 -5.95
C ARG A 49 12.24 9.23 -5.52
N TRP A 50 12.45 10.30 -4.76
CA TRP A 50 13.80 10.74 -4.38
C TRP A 50 13.91 11.17 -2.91
N ASP A 51 12.82 11.57 -2.27
CA ASP A 51 12.79 11.91 -0.86
C ASP A 51 12.12 10.80 -0.06
N SER A 52 12.84 10.22 0.90
CA SER A 52 12.46 9.01 1.60
C SER A 52 11.49 9.32 2.74
N HIS A 53 10.33 8.67 2.74
CA HIS A 53 9.30 8.79 3.74
C HIS A 53 8.83 7.44 4.27
N ALA A 54 7.97 7.48 5.28
CA ALA A 54 7.32 6.29 5.80
C ALA A 54 6.38 5.66 4.74
N TYR A 55 6.28 4.34 4.77
CA TYR A 55 5.42 3.58 3.89
C TYR A 55 4.74 2.43 4.63
N GLU A 56 3.68 1.92 4.02
CA GLU A 56 2.99 0.71 4.47
C GLU A 56 2.44 -0.10 3.32
N PHE A 57 2.38 -1.42 3.52
CA PHE A 57 1.61 -2.34 2.71
C PHE A 57 0.43 -2.84 3.52
N ILE A 58 -0.75 -2.97 2.90
CA ILE A 58 -1.95 -3.46 3.56
C ILE A 58 -2.52 -4.62 2.76
N THR A 59 -2.67 -5.77 3.40
CA THR A 59 -3.46 -6.89 2.85
C THR A 59 -4.93 -6.67 3.15
N ARG A 60 -5.80 -7.01 2.20
CA ARG A 60 -7.24 -6.83 2.33
C ARG A 60 -7.97 -8.13 1.99
N ASP A 61 -9.18 -8.27 2.52
CA ASP A 61 -10.09 -9.35 2.11
C ASP A 61 -10.85 -8.99 0.81
N GLU A 62 -11.73 -9.91 0.38
CA GLU A 62 -12.57 -9.74 -0.83
C GLU A 62 -13.51 -8.53 -0.74
N ASP A 63 -13.85 -8.09 0.46
CA ASP A 63 -14.67 -6.91 0.74
C ASP A 63 -13.85 -5.61 0.84
N GLY A 64 -12.50 -5.70 0.70
CA GLY A 64 -11.57 -4.58 0.82
C GLY A 64 -11.24 -4.18 2.26
N ILE A 65 -11.58 -5.01 3.25
CA ILE A 65 -11.28 -4.76 4.66
C ILE A 65 -9.81 -5.10 4.92
N ALA A 66 -9.12 -4.21 5.63
CA ALA A 66 -7.73 -4.41 6.02
C ALA A 66 -7.59 -5.60 6.98
N LEU A 67 -6.78 -6.58 6.59
CA LEU A 67 -6.47 -7.77 7.38
C LEU A 67 -5.17 -7.60 8.19
N ARG A 68 -4.17 -6.99 7.58
CA ARG A 68 -2.86 -6.75 8.19
C ARG A 68 -2.15 -5.60 7.51
N SER A 69 -1.42 -4.79 8.30
CA SER A 69 -0.50 -3.77 7.82
C SER A 69 0.94 -4.23 7.99
N TYR A 70 1.83 -3.85 7.05
CA TYR A 70 3.27 -4.07 7.12
C TYR A 70 3.94 -2.73 6.92
N VAL A 71 4.52 -2.21 7.99
CA VAL A 71 5.01 -0.84 8.04
C VAL A 71 6.51 -0.75 7.89
N HIS A 72 6.99 0.45 7.56
CA HIS A 72 8.40 0.79 7.56
C HIS A 72 9.08 0.36 8.89
N PRO A 73 10.29 -0.23 8.87
CA PRO A 73 10.96 -0.78 10.06
C PRO A 73 11.02 0.18 11.26
N GLN A 74 11.29 1.47 11.01
CA GLN A 74 11.35 2.47 12.10
C GLN A 74 9.98 2.73 12.75
N LEU A 75 8.89 2.64 11.98
CA LEU A 75 7.54 2.74 12.54
C LEU A 75 7.22 1.51 13.38
N TYR A 76 7.59 0.33 12.89
CA TYR A 76 7.40 -0.91 13.62
C TYR A 76 8.14 -0.90 14.97
N GLU A 77 9.40 -0.43 14.98
CA GLU A 77 10.20 -0.29 16.21
C GLU A 77 9.64 0.77 17.18
N ALA A 78 9.00 1.81 16.67
CA ALA A 78 8.36 2.84 17.50
C ALA A 78 7.10 2.32 18.21
N GLY A 79 6.58 1.19 17.77
CA GLY A 79 5.35 0.55 18.27
C GLY A 79 4.11 0.91 17.45
N PRO A 80 2.99 0.26 17.70
CA PRO A 80 1.78 0.40 16.88
C PRO A 80 1.38 1.85 16.68
N SER A 81 1.22 2.25 15.43
CA SER A 81 0.74 3.58 15.05
C SER A 81 -0.75 3.75 15.40
N TRP A 82 -1.47 2.65 15.48
CA TRP A 82 -2.88 2.59 15.82
C TRP A 82 -3.08 2.04 17.23
N ARG A 83 -3.86 2.75 18.03
CA ARG A 83 -4.42 2.23 19.28
C ARG A 83 -5.90 1.94 19.09
N PRO A 84 -6.43 0.89 19.71
CA PRO A 84 -7.88 0.71 19.77
C PRO A 84 -8.56 1.96 20.34
N MET A 85 -9.62 2.41 19.68
CA MET A 85 -10.47 3.49 20.18
C MET A 85 -11.54 2.90 21.10
N ASP A 86 -11.96 3.67 22.08
CA ASP A 86 -13.14 3.33 22.86
C ASP A 86 -14.44 3.74 22.13
N ASP A 87 -15.59 3.23 22.60
CA ASP A 87 -16.87 3.46 21.94
C ASP A 87 -17.23 4.95 21.81
N GLU A 88 -16.87 5.78 22.79
CA GLU A 88 -17.15 7.22 22.77
C GLU A 88 -16.26 7.96 21.75
N GLU A 89 -15.04 7.50 21.57
CA GLU A 89 -14.11 8.03 20.56
C GLU A 89 -14.59 7.66 19.16
N ILE A 90 -15.00 6.40 18.95
CA ILE A 90 -15.53 5.89 17.69
C ILE A 90 -16.81 6.65 17.29
N ASP A 91 -17.75 6.83 18.22
CA ASP A 91 -18.99 7.56 17.96
C ASP A 91 -18.72 8.99 17.52
N ARG A 92 -17.84 9.69 18.21
CA ARG A 92 -17.42 11.06 17.82
C ARG A 92 -16.76 11.11 16.46
N PHE A 93 -15.94 10.11 16.13
CA PHE A 93 -15.29 10.05 14.83
C PHE A 93 -16.30 9.79 13.71
N ILE A 94 -17.24 8.87 13.91
CA ILE A 94 -18.32 8.58 12.95
C ILE A 94 -19.16 9.84 12.67
N GLU A 95 -19.53 10.58 13.71
CA GLU A 95 -20.28 11.85 13.55
C GLU A 95 -19.55 12.92 12.76
N GLN A 96 -18.21 12.93 12.79
CA GLN A 96 -17.39 13.98 12.16
C GLN A 96 -16.87 13.64 10.77
N ALA A 97 -16.55 12.37 10.53
CA ALA A 97 -15.78 11.94 9.38
C ALA A 97 -16.52 10.96 8.45
N VAL A 98 -17.54 10.26 8.94
CA VAL A 98 -18.31 9.31 8.12
C VAL A 98 -19.52 10.02 7.54
N PRO A 99 -19.76 9.93 6.21
CA PRO A 99 -20.93 10.53 5.59
C PRO A 99 -22.25 10.08 6.25
N ASP A 100 -23.21 11.01 6.39
CA ASP A 100 -24.51 10.72 7.01
C ASP A 100 -25.29 9.60 6.30
N ASP A 101 -25.11 9.47 4.99
CA ASP A 101 -25.73 8.48 4.11
C ASP A 101 -24.97 7.14 4.05
N ALA A 102 -23.87 6.99 4.79
CA ALA A 102 -23.18 5.72 4.89
C ALA A 102 -24.08 4.66 5.51
N SER A 103 -24.04 3.44 4.96
CA SER A 103 -24.85 2.33 5.44
C SER A 103 -24.50 1.94 6.90
N ASP A 104 -25.46 1.37 7.61
CA ASP A 104 -25.22 0.87 8.97
C ASP A 104 -24.12 -0.20 8.99
N ASP A 105 -24.07 -1.04 7.97
CA ASP A 105 -23.01 -2.04 7.75
C ASP A 105 -21.61 -1.40 7.64
N ALA A 106 -21.48 -0.30 6.89
CA ALA A 106 -20.22 0.41 6.77
C ALA A 106 -19.78 1.05 8.10
N LYS A 107 -20.74 1.60 8.86
CA LYS A 107 -20.48 2.15 10.19
C LYS A 107 -20.07 1.08 11.20
N GLU A 108 -20.69 -0.10 11.15
CA GLU A 108 -20.34 -1.24 12.01
C GLU A 108 -18.93 -1.78 11.68
N ARG A 109 -18.60 -1.95 10.41
CA ARG A 109 -17.26 -2.34 9.96
C ARG A 109 -16.20 -1.33 10.39
N PHE A 110 -16.50 -0.04 10.29
CA PHE A 110 -15.61 1.00 10.79
C PHE A 110 -15.39 0.87 12.32
N ARG A 111 -16.45 0.61 13.09
CA ARG A 111 -16.34 0.35 14.53
C ARG A 111 -15.42 -0.81 14.84
N GLU A 112 -15.59 -1.91 14.13
CA GLU A 112 -14.77 -3.12 14.33
C GLU A 112 -13.30 -2.83 14.07
N LEU A 113 -12.96 -2.15 12.97
CA LEU A 113 -11.60 -1.74 12.64
C LEU A 113 -10.98 -0.83 13.71
N GLN A 114 -11.72 0.15 14.21
CA GLN A 114 -11.21 1.08 15.21
C GLN A 114 -11.08 0.45 16.59
N SER A 115 -11.95 -0.50 16.93
CA SER A 115 -11.88 -1.24 18.19
C SER A 115 -10.78 -2.31 18.17
N ASN A 116 -10.49 -2.86 17.00
CA ASN A 116 -9.52 -3.93 16.82
C ASN A 116 -8.73 -3.69 15.50
N PRO A 117 -7.81 -2.73 15.51
CA PRO A 117 -7.02 -2.43 14.33
C PRO A 117 -6.23 -3.66 13.85
N PRO A 118 -5.97 -3.78 12.54
CA PRO A 118 -5.22 -4.90 11.99
C PRO A 118 -3.82 -4.98 12.63
N PRO A 119 -3.30 -6.19 12.87
CA PRO A 119 -1.97 -6.35 13.42
C PRO A 119 -0.91 -5.81 12.46
N GLU A 120 0.09 -5.14 13.01
CA GLU A 120 1.23 -4.65 12.25
C GLU A 120 2.34 -5.70 12.13
N GLY A 121 3.01 -5.72 10.99
CA GLY A 121 4.21 -6.49 10.70
C GLY A 121 5.37 -5.58 10.28
N ASN A 122 6.59 -6.09 10.39
CA ASN A 122 7.79 -5.40 9.92
C ASN A 122 8.03 -5.72 8.45
N ALA A 123 7.98 -4.70 7.57
CA ALA A 123 8.21 -4.88 6.14
C ALA A 123 9.60 -5.43 5.80
N ALA A 124 10.62 -5.16 6.63
CA ALA A 124 11.97 -5.68 6.41
C ALA A 124 12.17 -7.15 6.85
N GLU A 125 11.21 -7.71 7.57
CA GLU A 125 11.28 -9.09 8.07
C GLU A 125 10.26 -10.01 7.39
N THR A 126 9.39 -9.47 6.53
CA THR A 126 8.32 -10.20 5.86
C THR A 126 8.66 -10.37 4.38
N THR A 127 8.78 -11.61 3.91
CA THR A 127 9.09 -11.93 2.50
C THR A 127 7.83 -12.12 1.66
N ILE A 128 7.96 -11.98 0.35
CA ILE A 128 6.85 -12.19 -0.61
C ILE A 128 6.33 -13.64 -0.55
N ASP A 129 7.21 -14.63 -0.39
CA ASP A 129 6.83 -16.06 -0.30
C ASP A 129 6.02 -16.41 0.97
N GLU A 130 5.93 -15.51 1.97
CA GLU A 130 5.10 -15.71 3.16
C GLU A 130 3.61 -15.51 2.91
N PHE A 131 3.26 -14.90 1.77
CA PHE A 131 1.87 -14.63 1.42
C PHE A 131 1.28 -15.72 0.56
N ASP A 132 0.01 -16.00 0.79
CA ASP A 132 -0.80 -16.74 -0.16
C ASP A 132 -0.99 -15.90 -1.44
N PRO A 133 -0.89 -16.49 -2.65
CA PRO A 133 -1.09 -15.75 -3.90
C PRO A 133 -2.41 -14.99 -4.00
N ASP A 134 -3.50 -15.53 -3.40
CA ASP A 134 -4.79 -14.84 -3.36
C ASP A 134 -4.72 -13.55 -2.51
N THR A 135 -3.94 -13.58 -1.42
CA THR A 135 -3.68 -12.40 -0.57
C THR A 135 -2.84 -11.34 -1.28
N LEU A 136 -1.86 -11.77 -2.10
CA LEU A 136 -1.02 -10.88 -2.91
C LEU A 136 -1.83 -10.14 -3.98
N GLY A 137 -2.92 -10.72 -4.45
CA GLY A 137 -3.83 -10.10 -5.43
C GLY A 137 -4.66 -8.93 -4.87
N ALA A 138 -4.65 -8.73 -3.54
CA ALA A 138 -5.39 -7.67 -2.84
C ALA A 138 -4.47 -6.80 -1.97
N LEU A 139 -3.21 -6.62 -2.38
CA LEU A 139 -2.23 -5.80 -1.68
C LEU A 139 -2.34 -4.34 -2.12
N SER A 140 -2.34 -3.42 -1.17
CA SER A 140 -2.20 -1.99 -1.42
C SER A 140 -0.91 -1.47 -0.78
N TYR A 141 -0.35 -0.43 -1.36
CA TYR A 141 0.86 0.20 -0.89
C TYR A 141 0.66 1.72 -0.82
N THR A 142 1.00 2.30 0.32
CA THR A 142 1.00 3.75 0.52
C THR A 142 2.43 4.20 0.82
N PHE A 143 2.92 5.12 0.00
CA PHE A 143 4.17 5.83 0.21
C PHE A 143 3.88 7.24 0.70
N ASP A 144 4.72 7.73 1.60
CA ASP A 144 4.53 9.01 2.27
C ASP A 144 3.12 9.12 2.90
N ILE A 145 2.99 8.54 4.09
CA ILE A 145 1.70 8.48 4.81
C ILE A 145 1.10 9.89 5.03
N GLY A 146 1.95 10.93 5.04
CA GLY A 146 1.52 12.33 5.15
C GLY A 146 0.86 12.85 3.87
N ASP A 147 1.48 12.59 2.72
CA ASP A 147 0.99 13.00 1.40
C ASP A 147 0.09 11.93 0.74
N ASN A 148 0.08 10.70 1.29
CA ASN A 148 -0.82 9.61 0.92
C ASN A 148 -0.73 9.18 -0.56
N TRP A 149 0.47 8.86 -1.05
CA TRP A 149 0.66 8.27 -2.37
C TRP A 149 0.23 6.81 -2.39
N GLU A 150 -1.03 6.57 -2.71
CA GLU A 150 -1.61 5.23 -2.76
C GLU A 150 -1.34 4.52 -4.09
N HIS A 151 -1.08 3.21 -4.00
CA HIS A 151 -0.89 2.34 -5.15
C HIS A 151 -1.67 1.04 -4.94
N TYR A 152 -2.27 0.53 -6.03
CA TYR A 152 -2.84 -0.81 -6.07
C TYR A 152 -1.82 -1.78 -6.64
N ILE A 153 -1.71 -2.94 -6.02
CA ILE A 153 -0.79 -3.99 -6.43
C ILE A 153 -1.60 -5.21 -6.83
N GLU A 154 -1.38 -5.68 -8.06
CA GLU A 154 -2.03 -6.85 -8.63
C GLU A 154 -0.98 -7.89 -9.00
N LEU A 155 -1.12 -9.12 -8.52
CA LEU A 155 -0.31 -10.23 -9.00
C LEU A 155 -0.75 -10.59 -10.41
N GLN A 156 0.17 -10.51 -11.37
CA GLN A 156 -0.10 -10.80 -12.78
C GLN A 156 0.31 -12.22 -13.17
N ASP A 157 1.48 -12.68 -12.69
CA ASP A 157 2.04 -13.98 -13.04
C ASP A 157 2.99 -14.49 -11.96
N THR A 158 3.21 -15.80 -11.96
CA THR A 158 4.23 -16.45 -11.14
C THR A 158 5.02 -17.45 -12.00
N GLN A 159 6.34 -17.47 -11.85
CA GLN A 159 7.22 -18.32 -12.63
C GLN A 159 8.17 -19.09 -11.69
N GLU A 160 8.49 -20.33 -12.03
CA GLU A 160 9.57 -21.06 -11.35
C GLU A 160 10.92 -20.50 -11.81
N GLY A 161 11.74 -20.06 -10.87
CA GLY A 161 13.05 -19.50 -11.17
C GLY A 161 13.62 -18.68 -10.04
N SER A 162 14.63 -17.91 -10.35
CA SER A 162 15.27 -16.93 -9.49
C SER A 162 15.82 -15.80 -10.37
N LEU A 163 15.67 -14.57 -9.94
CA LEU A 163 16.32 -13.42 -10.55
C LEU A 163 17.81 -13.40 -10.16
N ASP A 164 18.66 -12.92 -11.07
CA ASP A 164 20.06 -12.63 -10.76
C ASP A 164 20.18 -11.19 -10.25
N GLY A 165 19.77 -10.95 -8.99
CA GLY A 165 19.91 -9.64 -8.35
C GLY A 165 18.60 -9.02 -7.86
N ASP A 166 18.54 -7.70 -7.93
CA ASP A 166 17.44 -6.88 -7.42
C ASP A 166 16.17 -7.01 -8.28
N PRO A 167 15.00 -6.62 -7.74
CA PRO A 167 13.75 -6.54 -8.51
C PRO A 167 13.90 -5.70 -9.78
N VAL A 168 13.18 -6.06 -10.85
CA VAL A 168 13.31 -5.44 -12.17
C VAL A 168 11.97 -4.94 -12.71
N VAL A 169 11.93 -3.70 -13.19
CA VAL A 169 10.78 -3.18 -13.95
C VAL A 169 10.82 -3.79 -15.36
N VAL A 170 9.79 -4.55 -15.71
CA VAL A 170 9.70 -5.27 -17.00
C VAL A 170 8.74 -4.62 -17.99
N ASP A 171 7.80 -3.81 -17.53
CA ASP A 171 6.91 -2.99 -18.38
C ASP A 171 6.45 -1.75 -17.62
N GLU A 172 6.13 -0.67 -18.36
CA GLU A 172 5.69 0.58 -17.78
C GLU A 172 4.67 1.31 -18.66
N GLN A 173 3.82 2.10 -18.05
CA GLN A 173 2.88 2.99 -18.73
C GLN A 173 2.73 4.30 -17.97
N GLY A 174 2.70 5.40 -18.69
CA GLY A 174 2.55 6.74 -18.16
C GLY A 174 3.81 7.26 -17.43
N ALA A 175 4.01 8.56 -17.47
CA ALA A 175 5.08 9.21 -16.72
C ALA A 175 4.72 9.27 -15.23
N ALA A 176 5.68 8.94 -14.37
CA ALA A 176 5.48 9.12 -12.93
C ALA A 176 5.35 10.62 -12.63
N PRO A 177 4.34 11.05 -11.85
CA PRO A 177 4.26 12.43 -11.41
C PRO A 177 5.40 12.76 -10.45
N SER A 178 5.83 14.03 -10.42
CA SER A 178 6.78 14.49 -9.40
C SER A 178 6.29 14.12 -8.01
N GLN A 179 7.19 13.75 -7.11
CA GLN A 179 6.85 13.47 -5.71
C GLN A 179 6.18 14.69 -5.05
N TYR A 180 6.61 15.88 -5.40
CA TYR A 180 6.01 17.16 -4.99
C TYR A 180 5.57 17.90 -6.24
N PRO A 181 4.33 17.69 -6.70
CA PRO A 181 3.80 18.38 -7.87
C PRO A 181 3.65 19.88 -7.57
N ASP A 182 4.03 20.71 -8.55
CA ASP A 182 3.81 22.14 -8.48
C ASP A 182 2.33 22.44 -8.79
N LEU A 183 1.57 22.84 -7.79
CA LEU A 183 0.13 23.09 -7.90
C LEU A 183 -0.18 24.43 -8.61
N ASP A 184 0.83 25.28 -8.81
CA ASP A 184 0.68 26.60 -9.45
C ASP A 184 0.73 26.53 -11.00
N GLU A 185 1.03 25.36 -11.58
CA GLU A 185 1.11 25.14 -13.04
C GLU A 185 -0.12 24.47 -13.68
N GLN A 186 -1.27 24.37 -12.95
CA GLN A 186 -2.51 23.78 -13.47
C GLN A 186 -3.49 24.84 -14.01
#